data_eff30e906bf51eab7ced0addff1112d0
#
_entry.id   eff30e906bf51eab7ced0addff1112d0
#
_cell.length_a   1.000
_cell.length_b   1.000
_cell.length_c   1.000
_cell.angle_alpha   90.00
_cell.angle_beta   90.00
_cell.angle_gamma   90.00
#
_symmetry.space_group_name_H-M   'P 1'
#
loop_
_entity.id
_entity.type
_entity.pdbx_description
1 polymer ?
#
loop_
_entity_poly.entity_id
_entity_poly.type
_entity_poly.pdbx_seq_one_letter_code
_entity_poly.pdbx_strand_id
1 'polypeptide(L)'
;MTDPAEFRVTIVDGYVDEPAHFGVPPYLSTYPRYTAGALVDAGVPTDRIVYHTIDELREDRSKRADVANADLMIYVGGMTVPGKYVGGTPAEPDEVRELGWTADGTTLLGGPVRFGVGEENVGATETERDDLDYDFVAKGDVEAAAYDLVANGLEGFGNRMREVEEADRWAAAGAFIVEQHPNHPDYLICELETARGCAYRCSFCTEPLYGNPSFRPARSVVDEVDALSDRGVRHFRLGRQADILAFGGDGEAPNPEALRALYGGIREVAPDLRTLHLDNMNPVTIIEYPEASREAIRIIAEHNTPGDTAAFGLESADPVVREQNDLLVSAEECLEAVRVVNEEGGWRPGDGPETTPDGTGRVTGPSTGPDASPRLPKLLPGINLVHGLAGEREETFEHNERFLQRVYDEGLMLRRINIRQVMAFAGTEMAKTGAQIAHDHKRLFKSYKRRVRETIDNPMLKRVVPPGTILPDVYLEYHQDGRTFGRQLGTYALLVAVPGERELGTTIDVAITDHGYRSVSGVPYPLDINAASMAELEAIPGINRGTAGDVIVGRPYTSVEEVDVGVADLSRFAVAGDDAVSIPGRDRPGVGPGAPAGSTLGSDD
;
A
#
# COMPACT_ATOMS: atom_id res chain seq x y z
N MET A 1 41.50 -5.77 -9.56
CA MET A 1 40.02 -5.55 -9.51
C MET A 1 39.45 -6.48 -10.55
N THR A 2 38.48 -7.29 -10.17
CA THR A 2 37.69 -8.11 -11.11
C THR A 2 36.95 -7.17 -12.04
N ASP A 3 36.86 -7.49 -13.32
CA ASP A 3 36.09 -6.71 -14.30
C ASP A 3 34.62 -6.71 -13.85
N PRO A 4 33.94 -5.55 -13.73
CA PRO A 4 32.51 -5.51 -13.39
C PRO A 4 31.63 -6.43 -14.25
N ALA A 5 32.01 -6.64 -15.51
CA ALA A 5 31.31 -7.55 -16.42
C ALA A 5 31.38 -9.03 -16.01
N GLU A 6 32.30 -9.42 -15.14
CA GLU A 6 32.46 -10.79 -14.65
C GLU A 6 31.78 -11.02 -13.28
N PHE A 7 31.36 -9.95 -12.58
CA PHE A 7 30.68 -10.07 -11.29
C PHE A 7 29.36 -10.81 -11.38
N ARG A 8 29.17 -11.75 -10.48
CA ARG A 8 27.85 -12.35 -10.18
C ARG A 8 27.33 -11.71 -8.91
N VAL A 9 26.18 -11.08 -9.00
CA VAL A 9 25.57 -10.38 -7.87
C VAL A 9 24.23 -11.04 -7.53
N THR A 10 24.02 -11.31 -6.26
CA THR A 10 22.73 -11.76 -5.74
C THR A 10 22.16 -10.70 -4.81
N ILE A 11 20.98 -10.19 -5.14
CA ILE A 11 20.20 -9.28 -4.30
C ILE A 11 19.15 -10.12 -3.57
N VAL A 12 19.21 -10.10 -2.24
CA VAL A 12 18.20 -10.74 -1.39
C VAL A 12 17.32 -9.65 -0.80
N ASP A 13 16.03 -9.70 -1.12
CA ASP A 13 15.00 -8.82 -0.57
C ASP A 13 14.43 -9.44 0.71
N GLY A 14 14.88 -8.95 1.86
CA GLY A 14 14.35 -9.32 3.17
C GLY A 14 13.07 -8.58 3.54
N TYR A 15 12.52 -7.90 2.56
CA TYR A 15 11.44 -6.94 2.54
C TYR A 15 11.75 -5.66 3.33
N VAL A 16 11.55 -4.55 2.62
CA VAL A 16 11.70 -3.22 3.21
C VAL A 16 10.39 -2.85 3.87
N ASP A 17 10.33 -3.03 5.18
CA ASP A 17 9.21 -2.57 6.00
C ASP A 17 9.66 -1.38 6.85
N GLU A 18 9.13 -0.21 6.57
CA GLU A 18 9.34 1.01 7.34
C GLU A 18 8.05 1.84 7.39
N PRO A 19 7.89 2.74 8.39
CA PRO A 19 6.62 3.43 8.63
C PRO A 19 6.04 4.21 7.45
N ALA A 20 6.88 4.77 6.59
CA ALA A 20 6.49 5.58 5.43
C ALA A 20 6.58 4.81 4.10
N HIS A 21 6.81 3.50 4.13
CA HIS A 21 7.10 2.72 2.95
C HIS A 21 6.45 1.34 3.01
N PHE A 22 6.02 0.81 1.87
CA PHE A 22 5.54 -0.57 1.76
C PHE A 22 6.47 -1.36 0.87
N GLY A 23 7.11 -2.36 1.42
CA GLY A 23 8.05 -3.19 0.69
C GLY A 23 7.86 -4.68 0.92
N VAL A 24 6.77 -5.06 1.61
CA VAL A 24 6.39 -6.46 1.82
C VAL A 24 5.41 -6.86 0.72
N PRO A 25 5.56 -8.02 0.05
CA PRO A 25 4.65 -8.44 -1.00
C PRO A 25 3.18 -8.32 -0.60
N PRO A 26 2.30 -7.94 -1.51
CA PRO A 26 2.50 -7.77 -2.96
C PRO A 26 3.17 -6.45 -3.38
N TYR A 27 3.87 -5.76 -2.50
CA TYR A 27 4.61 -4.54 -2.81
C TYR A 27 6.08 -4.84 -3.08
N LEU A 28 6.64 -4.22 -4.13
CA LEU A 28 8.07 -4.19 -4.38
C LEU A 28 8.58 -2.76 -4.17
N SER A 29 9.48 -2.61 -3.21
CA SER A 29 10.09 -1.32 -2.87
C SER A 29 11.05 -0.82 -3.95
N THR A 30 11.48 0.44 -3.83
CA THR A 30 12.47 1.04 -4.70
C THR A 30 13.88 0.50 -4.46
N TYR A 31 14.20 0.08 -3.23
CA TYR A 31 15.56 -0.30 -2.86
C TYR A 31 16.17 -1.43 -3.70
N PRO A 32 15.57 -2.63 -3.85
CA PRO A 32 16.16 -3.67 -4.69
C PRO A 32 16.24 -3.26 -6.16
N ARG A 33 15.23 -2.53 -6.68
CA ARG A 33 15.23 -2.07 -8.06
C ARG A 33 16.34 -1.05 -8.34
N TYR A 34 16.49 -0.04 -7.48
CA TYR A 34 17.53 0.97 -7.64
C TYR A 34 18.92 0.39 -7.41
N THR A 35 19.06 -0.58 -6.49
CA THR A 35 20.31 -1.33 -6.32
C THR A 35 20.69 -2.08 -7.59
N ALA A 36 19.74 -2.78 -8.23
CA ALA A 36 19.99 -3.45 -9.50
C ALA A 36 20.39 -2.47 -10.61
N GLY A 37 19.72 -1.31 -10.69
CA GLY A 37 20.08 -0.25 -11.64
C GLY A 37 21.45 0.35 -11.39
N ALA A 38 21.84 0.53 -10.12
CA ALA A 38 23.17 0.99 -9.73
C ALA A 38 24.28 0.01 -10.16
N LEU A 39 24.02 -1.30 -10.02
CA LEU A 39 24.92 -2.34 -10.49
C LEU A 39 25.08 -2.32 -12.01
N VAL A 40 24.00 -2.14 -12.75
CA VAL A 40 24.05 -1.99 -14.22
C VAL A 40 24.85 -0.74 -14.62
N ASP A 41 24.62 0.39 -13.96
CA ASP A 41 25.38 1.64 -14.19
C ASP A 41 26.88 1.48 -13.85
N ALA A 42 27.20 0.61 -12.88
CA ALA A 42 28.58 0.25 -12.54
C ALA A 42 29.21 -0.77 -13.51
N GLY A 43 28.46 -1.29 -14.49
CA GLY A 43 28.96 -2.17 -15.55
C GLY A 43 28.66 -3.66 -15.36
N VAL A 44 27.82 -4.06 -14.38
CA VAL A 44 27.38 -5.45 -14.22
C VAL A 44 26.29 -5.77 -15.25
N PRO A 45 26.44 -6.81 -16.07
CA PRO A 45 25.38 -7.22 -17.00
C PRO A 45 24.12 -7.70 -16.27
N THR A 46 22.95 -7.44 -16.83
CA THR A 46 21.65 -7.80 -16.22
C THR A 46 21.50 -9.30 -15.99
N ASP A 47 22.06 -10.15 -16.86
CA ASP A 47 22.05 -11.61 -16.73
C ASP A 47 23.00 -12.15 -15.65
N ARG A 48 23.79 -11.27 -15.02
CA ARG A 48 24.65 -11.54 -13.87
C ARG A 48 24.07 -11.07 -12.54
N ILE A 49 22.90 -10.44 -12.55
CA ILE A 49 22.21 -9.95 -11.37
C ILE A 49 21.00 -10.84 -11.11
N VAL A 50 21.04 -11.58 -10.01
CA VAL A 50 19.96 -12.46 -9.56
C VAL A 50 19.25 -11.79 -8.38
N TYR A 51 17.92 -11.84 -8.41
CA TYR A 51 17.07 -11.33 -7.33
C TYR A 51 16.27 -12.47 -6.71
N HIS A 52 16.25 -12.53 -5.39
CA HIS A 52 15.40 -13.43 -4.63
C HIS A 52 14.72 -12.70 -3.48
N THR A 53 13.47 -13.04 -3.23
CA THR A 53 12.82 -12.69 -1.96
C THR A 53 13.26 -13.66 -0.86
N ILE A 54 13.18 -13.22 0.39
CA ILE A 54 13.50 -14.09 1.53
C ILE A 54 12.57 -15.30 1.59
N ASP A 55 11.30 -15.16 1.20
CA ASP A 55 10.35 -16.27 1.18
C ASP A 55 10.71 -17.32 0.13
N GLU A 56 11.20 -16.93 -1.04
CA GLU A 56 11.73 -17.89 -2.03
C GLU A 56 12.90 -18.70 -1.48
N LEU A 57 13.80 -18.08 -0.70
CA LEU A 57 14.93 -18.78 -0.08
C LEU A 57 14.49 -19.71 1.06
N ARG A 58 13.34 -19.46 1.68
CA ARG A 58 12.71 -20.34 2.68
C ARG A 58 12.05 -21.54 2.02
N GLU A 59 11.35 -21.31 0.90
CA GLU A 59 10.59 -22.32 0.18
C GLU A 59 11.48 -23.24 -0.65
N ASP A 60 12.47 -22.66 -1.34
CA ASP A 60 13.39 -23.40 -2.21
C ASP A 60 14.85 -23.20 -1.80
N ARG A 61 15.35 -24.13 -0.98
CA ARG A 61 16.73 -24.10 -0.54
C ARG A 61 17.78 -24.21 -1.64
N SER A 62 17.39 -24.68 -2.86
CA SER A 62 18.34 -24.74 -3.98
C SER A 62 18.76 -23.34 -4.46
N LYS A 63 17.90 -22.33 -4.29
CA LYS A 63 18.19 -20.92 -4.61
C LYS A 63 19.28 -20.32 -3.71
N ARG A 64 19.55 -20.92 -2.53
CA ARG A 64 20.69 -20.52 -1.68
C ARG A 64 22.04 -20.74 -2.36
N ALA A 65 22.11 -21.54 -3.41
CA ALA A 65 23.31 -21.67 -4.22
C ALA A 65 23.68 -20.36 -4.94
N ASP A 66 22.71 -19.54 -5.33
CA ASP A 66 22.97 -18.23 -5.92
C ASP A 66 23.57 -17.27 -4.90
N VAL A 67 23.13 -17.36 -3.64
CA VAL A 67 23.73 -16.61 -2.51
C VAL A 67 25.16 -17.05 -2.26
N ALA A 68 25.39 -18.39 -2.15
CA ALA A 68 26.71 -18.94 -1.87
C ALA A 68 27.74 -18.63 -2.98
N ASN A 69 27.33 -18.68 -4.24
CA ASN A 69 28.24 -18.50 -5.39
C ASN A 69 28.34 -17.03 -5.87
N ALA A 70 27.68 -16.09 -5.21
CA ALA A 70 27.79 -14.67 -5.57
C ALA A 70 29.19 -14.11 -5.27
N ASP A 71 29.72 -13.28 -6.17
CA ASP A 71 30.92 -12.50 -5.90
C ASP A 71 30.60 -11.31 -4.99
N LEU A 72 29.34 -10.83 -5.06
CA LEU A 72 28.75 -9.83 -4.16
C LEU A 72 27.32 -10.23 -3.80
N MET A 73 27.06 -10.49 -2.53
CA MET A 73 25.71 -10.68 -2.00
C MET A 73 25.24 -9.38 -1.33
N ILE A 74 24.09 -8.87 -1.75
CA ILE A 74 23.50 -7.66 -1.21
C ILE A 74 22.18 -8.04 -0.52
N TYR A 75 22.12 -7.85 0.77
CA TYR A 75 20.89 -7.99 1.53
C TYR A 75 20.22 -6.63 1.72
N VAL A 76 18.99 -6.51 1.21
CA VAL A 76 18.15 -5.33 1.37
C VAL A 76 17.09 -5.62 2.41
N GLY A 77 17.16 -4.94 3.55
CA GLY A 77 16.24 -5.16 4.66
C GLY A 77 15.62 -3.89 5.19
N GLY A 78 14.38 -4.03 5.64
CA GLY A 78 13.63 -3.00 6.35
C GLY A 78 13.74 -3.13 7.86
N MET A 79 13.05 -2.25 8.54
CA MET A 79 12.79 -2.36 9.96
C MET A 79 11.52 -3.20 10.15
N THR A 80 11.54 -4.15 11.08
CA THR A 80 10.32 -4.90 11.41
C THR A 80 9.32 -3.98 12.12
N VAL A 81 8.23 -3.66 11.44
CA VAL A 81 7.13 -2.86 12.00
C VAL A 81 6.05 -3.81 12.51
N PRO A 82 5.61 -3.71 13.78
CA PRO A 82 4.58 -4.58 14.32
C PRO A 82 3.28 -4.53 13.51
N GLY A 83 2.81 -5.68 13.03
CA GLY A 83 1.59 -5.76 12.24
C GLY A 83 1.37 -7.13 11.61
N LYS A 84 0.28 -7.23 10.85
CA LYS A 84 0.06 -8.38 9.97
C LYS A 84 0.50 -7.99 8.56
N TYR A 85 1.42 -8.72 8.02
CA TYR A 85 1.90 -8.54 6.65
C TYR A 85 0.98 -9.27 5.66
N VAL A 86 0.94 -8.76 4.42
CA VAL A 86 0.14 -9.32 3.34
C VAL A 86 1.08 -9.91 2.31
N GLY A 87 1.05 -11.22 2.11
CA GLY A 87 1.77 -11.86 1.02
C GLY A 87 3.26 -12.15 1.25
N GLY A 88 3.83 -11.85 2.42
CA GLY A 88 5.21 -12.15 2.75
C GLY A 88 5.53 -11.92 4.21
N THR A 89 6.67 -12.44 4.69
CA THR A 89 7.12 -12.26 6.07
C THR A 89 8.54 -11.72 6.07
N PRO A 90 8.80 -10.52 6.64
CA PRO A 90 10.15 -9.98 6.77
C PRO A 90 11.11 -10.96 7.43
N ALA A 91 12.39 -10.89 7.06
CA ALA A 91 13.39 -11.79 7.60
C ALA A 91 13.69 -11.48 9.08
N GLU A 92 13.85 -12.53 9.83
CA GLU A 92 14.29 -12.45 11.23
C GLU A 92 15.82 -12.22 11.29
N PRO A 93 16.35 -11.56 12.35
CA PRO A 93 17.79 -11.29 12.48
C PRO A 93 18.69 -12.52 12.32
N ASP A 94 18.25 -13.68 12.80
CA ASP A 94 19.03 -14.92 12.67
C ASP A 94 19.09 -15.42 11.21
N GLU A 95 18.02 -15.24 10.44
CA GLU A 95 18.03 -15.56 9.02
C GLU A 95 18.96 -14.62 8.22
N VAL A 96 18.94 -13.34 8.57
CA VAL A 96 19.84 -12.33 7.95
C VAL A 96 21.30 -12.71 8.22
N ARG A 97 21.65 -13.09 9.46
CA ARG A 97 22.98 -13.55 9.83
C ARG A 97 23.39 -14.83 9.12
N GLU A 98 22.46 -15.82 9.01
CA GLU A 98 22.70 -17.07 8.29
C GLU A 98 23.03 -16.82 6.82
N LEU A 99 22.33 -15.88 6.17
CA LEU A 99 22.59 -15.51 4.78
C LEU A 99 23.98 -14.88 4.61
N GLY A 100 24.41 -14.01 5.52
CA GLY A 100 25.77 -13.45 5.53
C GLY A 100 26.84 -14.54 5.58
N TRP A 101 26.66 -15.56 6.42
CA TRP A 101 27.58 -16.71 6.53
C TRP A 101 27.49 -17.70 5.36
N THR A 102 26.39 -17.69 4.60
CA THR A 102 26.21 -18.58 3.45
C THR A 102 26.99 -18.09 2.24
N ALA A 103 27.20 -16.78 2.11
CA ALA A 103 27.88 -16.18 0.96
C ALA A 103 29.40 -16.44 1.04
N ASP A 104 29.99 -16.95 -0.06
CA ASP A 104 31.44 -17.16 -0.19
C ASP A 104 32.16 -15.86 -0.61
N GLY A 105 31.43 -14.91 -1.22
CA GLY A 105 31.93 -13.62 -1.69
C GLY A 105 31.74 -12.48 -0.70
N THR A 106 31.86 -11.27 -1.19
CA THR A 106 31.65 -10.05 -0.40
C THR A 106 30.17 -9.87 -0.03
N THR A 107 29.89 -9.44 1.19
CA THR A 107 28.54 -9.21 1.71
C THR A 107 28.27 -7.74 2.01
N LEU A 108 27.14 -7.23 1.54
CA LEU A 108 26.65 -5.87 1.79
C LEU A 108 25.26 -5.92 2.42
N LEU A 109 25.13 -5.34 3.61
CA LEU A 109 23.85 -5.12 4.30
C LEU A 109 23.40 -3.67 4.07
N GLY A 110 22.14 -3.47 3.68
CA GLY A 110 21.63 -2.11 3.50
C GLY A 110 20.10 -2.00 3.43
N GLY A 111 19.63 -0.80 3.16
CA GLY A 111 18.24 -0.42 3.22
C GLY A 111 17.86 0.25 4.56
N PRO A 112 16.58 0.35 4.93
CA PRO A 112 16.14 0.95 6.20
C PRO A 112 16.70 0.29 7.45
N VAL A 113 17.20 -0.93 7.37
CA VAL A 113 17.97 -1.60 8.43
C VAL A 113 19.13 -0.73 8.97
N ARG A 114 19.57 0.29 8.21
CA ARG A 114 20.56 1.28 8.66
C ARG A 114 20.15 2.02 9.93
N PHE A 115 18.84 2.15 10.20
CA PHE A 115 18.30 2.76 11.44
C PHE A 115 18.27 1.79 12.62
N GLY A 116 18.77 0.59 12.43
CA GLY A 116 18.86 -0.45 13.44
C GLY A 116 17.92 -1.62 13.18
N VAL A 117 18.20 -2.70 13.89
CA VAL A 117 17.38 -3.91 13.97
C VAL A 117 16.85 -4.01 15.39
N GLY A 118 15.65 -4.50 15.57
CA GLY A 118 15.10 -4.64 16.92
C GLY A 118 13.89 -5.53 16.98
N GLU A 119 13.58 -5.98 18.17
CA GLU A 119 12.40 -6.79 18.46
C GLU A 119 11.15 -5.91 18.58
N GLU A 120 10.00 -6.53 18.37
CA GLU A 120 8.68 -5.95 18.56
C GLU A 120 8.56 -5.25 19.92
N ASN A 121 8.24 -3.96 19.95
CA ASN A 121 8.03 -3.14 21.15
C ASN A 121 9.29 -2.72 21.95
N VAL A 122 10.50 -2.98 21.49
CA VAL A 122 11.74 -2.58 22.18
C VAL A 122 12.43 -1.41 21.50
N GLY A 123 12.22 -1.23 20.21
CA GLY A 123 12.93 -0.26 19.37
C GLY A 123 14.11 -0.90 18.64
N ALA A 124 14.54 -0.27 17.58
CA ALA A 124 15.66 -0.74 16.76
C ALA A 124 16.98 -0.16 17.27
N THR A 125 18.01 -0.99 17.39
CA THR A 125 19.34 -0.57 17.81
C THR A 125 20.36 -0.78 16.70
N GLU A 126 21.35 0.13 16.62
CA GLU A 126 22.47 -0.02 15.68
C GLU A 126 23.39 -1.17 16.09
N THR A 127 23.51 -1.47 17.39
CA THR A 127 24.33 -2.56 17.90
C THR A 127 23.89 -3.91 17.36
N GLU A 128 22.57 -4.19 17.40
CA GLU A 128 22.03 -5.44 16.88
C GLU A 128 22.24 -5.58 15.36
N ARG A 129 22.19 -4.47 14.61
CA ARG A 129 22.53 -4.45 13.19
C ARG A 129 24.02 -4.78 12.96
N ASP A 130 24.92 -4.16 13.72
CA ASP A 130 26.36 -4.34 13.55
C ASP A 130 26.81 -5.77 13.95
N ASP A 131 26.00 -6.48 14.78
CA ASP A 131 26.18 -7.88 15.15
C ASP A 131 25.72 -8.90 14.06
N LEU A 132 25.19 -8.44 12.91
CA LEU A 132 24.75 -9.32 11.83
C LEU A 132 25.90 -9.89 10.98
N ASP A 133 27.13 -9.45 11.19
CA ASP A 133 28.38 -10.00 10.64
C ASP A 133 28.49 -9.96 9.11
N TYR A 134 28.22 -8.78 8.54
CA TYR A 134 28.41 -8.48 7.12
C TYR A 134 29.73 -7.73 6.90
N ASP A 135 30.42 -7.98 5.77
CA ASP A 135 31.67 -7.27 5.43
C ASP A 135 31.47 -5.75 5.35
N PHE A 136 30.31 -5.33 4.79
CA PHE A 136 29.93 -3.93 4.64
C PHE A 136 28.50 -3.69 5.11
N VAL A 137 28.30 -2.61 5.87
CA VAL A 137 26.98 -2.12 6.28
C VAL A 137 26.80 -0.71 5.71
N ALA A 138 25.85 -0.55 4.79
CA ALA A 138 25.51 0.75 4.22
C ALA A 138 24.78 1.61 5.27
N LYS A 139 25.45 2.63 5.79
CA LYS A 139 24.85 3.67 6.66
C LYS A 139 24.24 4.82 5.84
N GLY A 140 24.59 4.92 4.56
CA GLY A 140 23.95 5.72 3.52
C GLY A 140 22.93 4.89 2.73
N ASP A 141 22.84 5.16 1.44
CA ASP A 141 21.95 4.42 0.54
C ASP A 141 22.61 3.13 0.05
N VAL A 142 21.90 2.02 0.12
CA VAL A 142 22.40 0.70 -0.28
C VAL A 142 22.76 0.65 -1.77
N GLU A 143 21.97 1.30 -2.61
CA GLU A 143 22.20 1.40 -4.04
C GLU A 143 23.49 2.19 -4.35
N ALA A 144 23.79 3.27 -3.60
CA ALA A 144 25.03 4.02 -3.73
C ALA A 144 26.25 3.21 -3.24
N ALA A 145 26.08 2.47 -2.13
CA ALA A 145 27.12 1.58 -1.62
C ALA A 145 27.41 0.43 -2.60
N ALA A 146 26.40 -0.17 -3.21
CA ALA A 146 26.55 -1.20 -4.23
C ALA A 146 27.30 -0.69 -5.47
N TYR A 147 26.91 0.50 -5.96
CA TYR A 147 27.63 1.17 -7.05
C TYR A 147 29.11 1.36 -6.72
N ASP A 148 29.41 1.96 -5.56
CA ASP A 148 30.76 2.29 -5.14
C ASP A 148 31.64 1.03 -4.99
N LEU A 149 31.10 -0.06 -4.42
CA LEU A 149 31.83 -1.33 -4.28
C LEU A 149 32.21 -1.94 -5.64
N VAL A 150 31.32 -1.88 -6.62
CA VAL A 150 31.59 -2.44 -7.95
C VAL A 150 32.47 -1.50 -8.78
N ALA A 151 32.15 -0.20 -8.85
CA ALA A 151 32.84 0.75 -9.69
C ALA A 151 34.24 1.11 -9.17
N ASN A 152 34.43 1.20 -7.83
CA ASN A 152 35.65 1.69 -7.19
C ASN A 152 36.37 0.61 -6.39
N GLY A 153 35.83 -0.60 -6.30
CA GLY A 153 36.36 -1.71 -5.49
C GLY A 153 36.15 -1.51 -3.99
N LEU A 154 36.63 -2.48 -3.18
CA LEU A 154 36.38 -2.51 -1.73
C LEU A 154 36.90 -1.25 -0.99
N GLU A 155 38.00 -0.65 -1.51
CA GLU A 155 38.57 0.58 -0.94
C GLU A 155 37.71 1.83 -1.26
N GLY A 156 36.81 1.73 -2.26
CA GLY A 156 35.90 2.79 -2.67
C GLY A 156 34.60 2.82 -1.92
N PHE A 157 34.36 1.83 -1.04
CA PHE A 157 33.12 1.80 -0.24
C PHE A 157 32.92 3.08 0.57
N GLY A 158 31.77 3.70 0.38
CA GLY A 158 31.36 4.92 1.09
C GLY A 158 29.96 4.81 1.67
N ASN A 159 29.73 5.53 2.76
CA ASN A 159 28.40 5.63 3.39
C ASN A 159 27.68 6.92 2.93
N ARG A 160 27.68 7.16 1.62
CA ARG A 160 27.04 8.34 1.05
C ARG A 160 25.56 8.13 0.76
N MET A 161 24.82 9.22 0.71
CA MET A 161 23.51 9.25 0.09
C MET A 161 23.71 9.34 -1.43
N ARG A 162 22.79 8.77 -2.20
CA ARG A 162 22.76 8.94 -3.65
C ARG A 162 22.30 10.34 -4.04
N GLU A 163 22.74 10.79 -5.17
CA GLU A 163 22.24 12.00 -5.81
C GLU A 163 20.91 11.73 -6.53
N VAL A 164 20.14 12.79 -6.82
CA VAL A 164 18.86 12.66 -7.53
C VAL A 164 19.08 12.08 -8.93
N GLU A 165 20.10 12.53 -9.62
CA GLU A 165 20.46 12.09 -10.98
C GLU A 165 20.87 10.60 -11.02
N GLU A 166 21.42 10.08 -9.93
CA GLU A 166 21.69 8.65 -9.77
C GLU A 166 20.38 7.87 -9.64
N ALA A 167 19.47 8.33 -8.79
CA ALA A 167 18.14 7.72 -8.66
C ALA A 167 17.40 7.68 -9.99
N ASP A 168 17.46 8.76 -10.76
CA ASP A 168 16.79 8.87 -12.06
C ASP A 168 17.32 7.82 -13.06
N ARG A 169 18.64 7.62 -13.12
CA ARG A 169 19.24 6.60 -13.98
C ARG A 169 18.97 5.19 -13.49
N TRP A 170 19.12 4.96 -12.18
CA TRP A 170 19.04 3.62 -11.59
C TRP A 170 17.62 3.08 -11.55
N ALA A 171 16.64 3.95 -11.37
CA ALA A 171 15.22 3.55 -11.30
C ALA A 171 14.74 2.84 -12.58
N ALA A 172 15.00 3.43 -13.74
CA ALA A 172 14.64 2.83 -15.03
C ALA A 172 15.56 1.65 -15.38
N ALA A 173 16.87 1.76 -15.15
CA ALA A 173 17.83 0.69 -15.44
C ALA A 173 17.58 -0.58 -14.62
N GLY A 174 17.08 -0.45 -13.39
CA GLY A 174 16.78 -1.57 -12.49
C GLY A 174 15.39 -2.19 -12.67
N ALA A 175 14.58 -1.69 -13.59
CA ALA A 175 13.22 -2.20 -13.80
C ALA A 175 13.16 -3.69 -14.14
N PHE A 176 14.21 -4.24 -14.75
CA PHE A 176 14.26 -5.65 -15.20
C PHE A 176 14.06 -6.67 -14.07
N ILE A 177 14.43 -6.34 -12.83
CA ILE A 177 14.32 -7.31 -11.73
C ILE A 177 12.88 -7.66 -11.36
N VAL A 178 11.89 -6.86 -11.78
CA VAL A 178 10.47 -7.19 -11.50
C VAL A 178 10.07 -8.52 -12.12
N GLU A 179 10.68 -8.89 -13.26
CA GLU A 179 10.43 -10.17 -13.95
C GLU A 179 10.94 -11.38 -13.16
N GLN A 180 11.83 -11.15 -12.18
CA GLN A 180 12.35 -12.17 -11.26
C GLN A 180 11.51 -12.31 -9.98
N HIS A 181 10.58 -11.39 -9.73
CA HIS A 181 9.75 -11.42 -8.53
C HIS A 181 8.63 -12.49 -8.67
N PRO A 182 8.42 -13.36 -7.65
CA PRO A 182 7.46 -14.48 -7.75
C PRO A 182 6.01 -14.05 -7.99
N ASN A 183 5.62 -12.84 -7.61
CA ASN A 183 4.27 -12.30 -7.80
C ASN A 183 4.08 -11.57 -9.15
N HIS A 184 5.13 -11.43 -9.97
CA HIS A 184 5.05 -10.78 -11.27
C HIS A 184 4.38 -11.69 -12.31
N PRO A 185 3.57 -11.14 -13.23
CA PRO A 185 3.15 -9.75 -13.36
C PRO A 185 1.84 -9.40 -12.64
N ASP A 186 1.05 -10.39 -12.23
CA ASP A 186 -0.38 -10.22 -11.94
C ASP A 186 -0.68 -9.72 -10.52
N TYR A 187 0.20 -10.01 -9.56
CA TYR A 187 -0.03 -9.68 -8.16
C TYR A 187 1.16 -8.95 -7.54
N LEU A 188 1.60 -7.87 -8.21
CA LEU A 188 2.72 -7.06 -7.75
C LEU A 188 2.44 -5.57 -7.98
N ILE A 189 2.54 -4.76 -6.93
CA ILE A 189 2.50 -3.30 -7.01
C ILE A 189 3.91 -2.74 -6.80
N CYS A 190 4.39 -1.94 -7.76
CA CYS A 190 5.69 -1.29 -7.66
C CYS A 190 5.56 0.08 -7.01
N GLU A 191 6.37 0.33 -6.00
CA GLU A 191 6.47 1.64 -5.37
C GLU A 191 7.42 2.53 -6.17
N LEU A 192 6.98 3.77 -6.42
CA LEU A 192 7.73 4.80 -7.14
C LEU A 192 8.14 5.88 -6.13
N GLU A 193 9.40 6.22 -6.08
CA GLU A 193 9.87 7.35 -5.27
C GLU A 193 9.67 8.64 -6.06
N THR A 194 8.91 9.58 -5.49
CA THR A 194 8.73 10.92 -6.07
C THR A 194 9.58 11.97 -5.36
N ALA A 195 9.87 11.74 -4.08
CA ALA A 195 10.74 12.57 -3.26
C ALA A 195 11.33 11.76 -2.11
N ARG A 196 12.32 12.32 -1.45
CA ARG A 196 12.97 11.76 -0.26
C ARG A 196 13.31 12.88 0.72
N GLY A 197 13.22 12.56 2.02
CA GLY A 197 13.50 13.50 3.10
C GLY A 197 12.31 14.38 3.45
N CYS A 198 12.43 15.08 4.57
CA CYS A 198 11.37 15.93 5.09
C CYS A 198 11.97 17.15 5.80
N ALA A 199 11.38 18.33 5.58
CA ALA A 199 11.79 19.57 6.26
C ALA A 199 11.33 19.63 7.72
N TYR A 200 10.30 18.87 8.08
CA TYR A 200 9.74 18.81 9.41
C TYR A 200 10.53 17.86 10.32
N ARG A 201 10.34 17.97 11.64
CA ARG A 201 11.12 17.24 12.64
C ARG A 201 10.25 16.60 13.71
N CYS A 202 9.17 15.93 13.31
CA CYS A 202 8.36 15.18 14.26
C CYS A 202 9.23 14.19 15.04
N SER A 203 9.07 14.15 16.36
CA SER A 203 9.99 13.48 17.30
C SER A 203 10.28 12.01 17.02
N PHE A 204 9.35 11.32 16.38
CA PHE A 204 9.40 9.86 16.11
C PHE A 204 9.78 9.51 14.66
N CYS A 205 9.79 10.51 13.75
CA CYS A 205 9.85 10.25 12.31
C CYS A 205 11.29 10.03 11.83
N THR A 206 11.47 9.05 10.94
CA THR A 206 12.75 8.73 10.29
C THR A 206 12.98 9.52 9.01
N GLU A 207 11.95 10.09 8.37
CA GLU A 207 12.09 10.82 7.10
C GLU A 207 13.08 12.00 7.16
N PRO A 208 13.15 12.82 8.24
CA PRO A 208 14.16 13.87 8.35
C PRO A 208 15.61 13.36 8.36
N LEU A 209 15.83 12.07 8.67
CA LEU A 209 17.17 11.46 8.66
C LEU A 209 17.72 11.26 7.25
N TYR A 210 16.86 11.34 6.22
CA TYR A 210 17.26 11.35 4.82
C TYR A 210 17.66 12.75 4.33
N GLY A 211 17.54 13.78 5.17
CA GLY A 211 17.90 15.16 4.86
C GLY A 211 16.71 16.04 4.45
N ASN A 212 17.02 17.17 3.82
CA ASN A 212 16.00 18.06 3.27
C ASN A 212 15.26 17.39 2.11
N PRO A 213 14.00 17.78 1.84
CA PRO A 213 13.23 17.24 0.73
C PRO A 213 13.99 17.38 -0.59
N SER A 214 14.11 16.28 -1.31
CA SER A 214 14.71 16.20 -2.62
C SER A 214 13.72 15.52 -3.57
N PHE A 215 13.32 16.21 -4.64
CA PHE A 215 12.28 15.77 -5.57
C PHE A 215 12.91 15.26 -6.86
N ARG A 216 12.39 14.16 -7.37
CA ARG A 216 12.72 13.67 -8.71
C ARG A 216 11.94 14.48 -9.76
N PRO A 217 12.54 14.76 -10.94
CA PRO A 217 11.80 15.34 -12.05
C PRO A 217 10.62 14.44 -12.49
N ALA A 218 9.49 15.02 -12.85
CA ALA A 218 8.33 14.26 -13.32
C ALA A 218 8.69 13.30 -14.47
N ARG A 219 9.53 13.76 -15.41
CA ARG A 219 9.99 12.93 -16.53
C ARG A 219 10.70 11.66 -16.06
N SER A 220 11.60 11.76 -15.09
CA SER A 220 12.35 10.60 -14.59
C SER A 220 11.45 9.55 -13.93
N VAL A 221 10.39 9.98 -13.24
CA VAL A 221 9.39 9.06 -12.68
C VAL A 221 8.55 8.43 -13.81
N VAL A 222 8.22 9.19 -14.84
CA VAL A 222 7.52 8.67 -16.04
C VAL A 222 8.38 7.67 -16.79
N ASP A 223 9.66 7.95 -16.99
CA ASP A 223 10.62 7.03 -17.66
C ASP A 223 10.76 5.70 -16.85
N GLU A 224 10.71 5.76 -15.51
CA GLU A 224 10.68 4.55 -14.66
C GLU A 224 9.39 3.75 -14.86
N VAL A 225 8.23 4.42 -14.91
CA VAL A 225 6.93 3.76 -15.16
C VAL A 225 6.89 3.11 -16.53
N ASP A 226 7.40 3.78 -17.57
CA ASP A 226 7.53 3.24 -18.92
C ASP A 226 8.33 1.94 -18.92
N ALA A 227 9.54 1.96 -18.33
CA ALA A 227 10.40 0.79 -18.21
C ALA A 227 9.76 -0.37 -17.44
N LEU A 228 8.95 -0.10 -16.41
CA LEU A 228 8.21 -1.10 -15.64
C LEU A 228 6.99 -1.61 -16.41
N SER A 229 6.26 -0.71 -17.07
CA SER A 229 5.08 -1.04 -17.87
C SER A 229 5.40 -1.95 -19.07
N ASP A 230 6.54 -1.68 -19.75
CA ASP A 230 7.07 -2.53 -20.82
C ASP A 230 7.36 -3.96 -20.35
N ARG A 231 7.62 -4.16 -19.04
CA ARG A 231 7.81 -5.46 -18.41
C ARG A 231 6.57 -6.06 -17.78
N GLY A 232 5.41 -5.53 -18.08
CA GLY A 232 4.13 -6.10 -17.63
C GLY A 232 3.61 -5.59 -16.29
N VAL A 233 4.29 -4.67 -15.60
CA VAL A 233 3.76 -4.06 -14.37
C VAL A 233 2.56 -3.18 -14.71
N ARG A 234 1.47 -3.36 -13.95
CA ARG A 234 0.19 -2.64 -14.13
C ARG A 234 -0.31 -1.93 -12.87
N HIS A 235 0.44 -2.05 -11.77
CA HIS A 235 0.05 -1.53 -10.47
C HIS A 235 1.20 -0.69 -9.91
N PHE A 236 0.90 0.58 -9.62
CA PHE A 236 1.88 1.57 -9.17
C PHE A 236 1.38 2.32 -7.94
N ARG A 237 2.30 2.65 -7.05
CA ARG A 237 2.07 3.50 -5.89
C ARG A 237 3.14 4.59 -5.84
N LEU A 238 2.71 5.85 -5.88
CA LEU A 238 3.59 6.99 -5.66
C LEU A 238 3.88 7.09 -4.16
N GLY A 239 5.09 6.75 -3.76
CA GLY A 239 5.50 6.65 -2.37
C GLY A 239 6.76 7.46 -2.06
N ARG A 240 7.33 7.21 -0.91
CA ARG A 240 8.57 7.80 -0.41
C ARG A 240 8.54 9.32 -0.25
N GLN A 241 7.41 9.97 -0.32
CA GLN A 241 7.26 11.39 -0.05
C GLN A 241 6.53 11.64 1.28
N ALA A 242 6.93 12.68 1.97
CA ALA A 242 6.20 13.17 3.13
C ALA A 242 4.91 13.91 2.73
N ASP A 243 4.88 14.46 1.50
CA ASP A 243 3.74 15.20 0.96
C ASP A 243 3.76 15.24 -0.57
N ILE A 244 2.78 14.60 -1.20
CA ILE A 244 2.64 14.64 -2.67
C ILE A 244 2.29 16.04 -3.19
N LEU A 245 1.64 16.87 -2.39
CA LEU A 245 1.28 18.23 -2.79
C LEU A 245 2.50 19.13 -3.00
N ALA A 246 3.63 18.81 -2.34
CA ALA A 246 4.89 19.54 -2.50
C ALA A 246 5.64 19.17 -3.79
N PHE A 247 5.18 18.18 -4.57
CA PHE A 247 5.88 17.68 -5.75
C PHE A 247 6.07 18.77 -6.81
N GLY A 248 7.33 18.92 -7.27
CA GLY A 248 7.71 19.89 -8.31
C GLY A 248 7.57 21.34 -7.90
N GLY A 249 7.31 21.60 -6.62
CA GLY A 249 7.35 22.94 -6.02
C GLY A 249 8.77 23.30 -5.56
N ASP A 250 8.92 24.54 -5.14
CA ASP A 250 10.14 25.06 -4.50
C ASP A 250 10.13 24.91 -2.96
N GLY A 251 9.20 24.08 -2.47
CA GLY A 251 8.99 23.80 -1.04
C GLY A 251 7.96 24.73 -0.38
N GLU A 252 7.30 25.60 -1.16
CA GLU A 252 6.24 26.49 -0.67
C GLU A 252 4.84 25.96 -1.07
N ALA A 253 4.24 26.46 -2.14
CA ALA A 253 2.90 26.06 -2.57
C ALA A 253 2.90 24.82 -3.49
N PRO A 254 1.79 24.05 -3.54
CA PRO A 254 1.61 23.01 -4.53
C PRO A 254 1.80 23.51 -5.97
N ASN A 255 2.37 22.66 -6.82
CA ASN A 255 2.56 22.95 -8.24
C ASN A 255 1.64 22.07 -9.11
N PRO A 256 0.43 22.54 -9.47
CA PRO A 256 -0.51 21.79 -10.30
C PRO A 256 0.04 21.39 -11.67
N GLU A 257 0.90 22.22 -12.29
CA GLU A 257 1.50 21.91 -13.59
C GLU A 257 2.46 20.73 -13.51
N ALA A 258 3.28 20.66 -12.45
CA ALA A 258 4.17 19.54 -12.21
C ALA A 258 3.40 18.25 -11.95
N LEU A 259 2.30 18.33 -11.18
CA LEU A 259 1.41 17.18 -10.94
C LEU A 259 0.72 16.72 -12.24
N ARG A 260 0.25 17.63 -13.10
CA ARG A 260 -0.29 17.25 -14.42
C ARG A 260 0.76 16.56 -15.29
N ALA A 261 2.00 17.07 -15.27
CA ALA A 261 3.09 16.45 -16.02
C ALA A 261 3.42 15.04 -15.50
N LEU A 262 3.42 14.84 -14.17
CA LEU A 262 3.66 13.54 -13.53
C LEU A 262 2.52 12.56 -13.86
N TYR A 263 1.31 12.86 -13.44
CA TYR A 263 0.18 11.95 -13.55
C TYR A 263 -0.26 11.72 -15.00
N GLY A 264 -0.27 12.79 -15.81
CA GLY A 264 -0.57 12.70 -17.24
C GLY A 264 0.46 11.87 -17.99
N GLY A 265 1.75 12.09 -17.71
CA GLY A 265 2.85 11.30 -18.28
C GLY A 265 2.75 9.82 -17.91
N ILE A 266 2.46 9.49 -16.64
CA ILE A 266 2.23 8.11 -16.21
C ILE A 266 1.09 7.44 -16.99
N ARG A 267 -0.03 8.16 -17.19
CA ARG A 267 -1.17 7.62 -17.95
C ARG A 267 -0.87 7.45 -19.44
N GLU A 268 0.02 8.28 -19.99
CA GLU A 268 0.44 8.20 -21.39
C GLU A 268 1.31 6.96 -21.65
N VAL A 269 2.31 6.71 -20.79
CA VAL A 269 3.25 5.57 -20.97
C VAL A 269 2.70 4.24 -20.46
N ALA A 270 1.73 4.26 -19.54
CA ALA A 270 1.08 3.07 -19.00
C ALA A 270 -0.45 3.11 -19.18
N PRO A 271 -0.97 3.08 -20.44
CA PRO A 271 -2.40 3.19 -20.70
C PRO A 271 -3.22 2.03 -20.10
N ASP A 272 -2.61 0.87 -19.93
CA ASP A 272 -3.23 -0.35 -19.39
C ASP A 272 -3.07 -0.50 -17.88
N LEU A 273 -2.57 0.52 -17.17
CA LEU A 273 -2.40 0.44 -15.72
C LEU A 273 -3.76 0.20 -15.02
N ARG A 274 -3.73 -0.66 -14.00
CA ARG A 274 -4.90 -1.07 -13.21
C ARG A 274 -4.97 -0.38 -11.87
N THR A 275 -3.81 -0.05 -11.28
CA THR A 275 -3.72 0.69 -10.02
C THR A 275 -2.73 1.84 -10.17
N LEU A 276 -3.18 3.03 -9.81
CA LEU A 276 -2.34 4.19 -9.57
C LEU A 276 -2.82 4.83 -8.28
N HIS A 277 -2.04 4.68 -7.23
CA HIS A 277 -2.34 5.17 -5.89
C HIS A 277 -1.18 6.02 -5.37
N LEU A 278 -1.45 6.78 -4.33
CA LEU A 278 -0.44 7.59 -3.64
C LEU A 278 -0.26 7.12 -2.18
N ASP A 279 0.68 7.73 -1.48
CA ASP A 279 0.93 7.55 -0.06
C ASP A 279 0.50 8.77 0.75
N ASN A 280 1.46 9.58 1.20
CA ASN A 280 1.21 10.68 2.10
C ASN A 280 0.78 11.96 1.37
N MET A 281 -0.15 12.64 1.99
CA MET A 281 -0.57 14.01 1.69
C MET A 281 -0.59 14.78 3.00
N ASN A 282 0.10 15.92 3.05
CA ASN A 282 0.23 16.66 4.29
C ASN A 282 -0.94 17.64 4.48
N PRO A 283 -1.73 17.49 5.54
CA PRO A 283 -2.82 18.43 5.81
C PRO A 283 -2.37 19.87 6.05
N VAL A 284 -1.12 20.13 6.51
CA VAL A 284 -0.56 21.48 6.62
C VAL A 284 -0.61 22.21 5.29
N THR A 285 -0.15 21.57 4.21
CA THR A 285 -0.12 22.16 2.88
C THR A 285 -1.52 22.53 2.38
N ILE A 286 -2.53 21.70 2.70
CA ILE A 286 -3.93 21.98 2.37
C ILE A 286 -4.43 23.24 3.07
N ILE A 287 -4.04 23.45 4.33
CA ILE A 287 -4.47 24.59 5.12
C ILE A 287 -3.72 25.88 4.73
N GLU A 288 -2.43 25.79 4.48
CA GLU A 288 -1.61 26.95 4.11
C GLU A 288 -1.88 27.44 2.69
N TYR A 289 -2.17 26.51 1.76
CA TYR A 289 -2.39 26.81 0.33
C TYR A 289 -3.71 26.24 -0.20
N PRO A 290 -4.88 26.67 0.31
CA PRO A 290 -6.15 25.98 0.07
C PRO A 290 -6.54 25.91 -1.41
N GLU A 291 -6.39 26.97 -2.19
CA GLU A 291 -6.78 27.00 -3.60
C GLU A 291 -5.89 26.09 -4.46
N ALA A 292 -4.57 26.20 -4.30
CA ALA A 292 -3.62 25.37 -5.05
C ALA A 292 -3.74 23.89 -4.66
N SER A 293 -4.01 23.60 -3.39
CA SER A 293 -4.23 22.23 -2.91
C SER A 293 -5.52 21.63 -3.48
N ARG A 294 -6.62 22.39 -3.56
CA ARG A 294 -7.86 21.93 -4.18
C ARG A 294 -7.63 21.55 -5.65
N GLU A 295 -6.92 22.39 -6.41
CA GLU A 295 -6.57 22.09 -7.79
C GLU A 295 -5.68 20.84 -7.91
N ALA A 296 -4.65 20.73 -7.06
CA ALA A 296 -3.77 19.57 -6.99
C ALA A 296 -4.54 18.27 -6.67
N ILE A 297 -5.45 18.30 -5.70
CA ILE A 297 -6.28 17.15 -5.31
C ILE A 297 -7.19 16.72 -6.47
N ARG A 298 -7.79 17.65 -7.21
CA ARG A 298 -8.59 17.33 -8.41
C ARG A 298 -7.77 16.63 -9.48
N ILE A 299 -6.55 17.11 -9.75
CA ILE A 299 -5.63 16.49 -10.72
C ILE A 299 -5.30 15.06 -10.28
N ILE A 300 -4.96 14.86 -9.02
CA ILE A 300 -4.66 13.54 -8.45
C ILE A 300 -5.88 12.61 -8.59
N ALA A 301 -7.06 13.07 -8.17
CA ALA A 301 -8.29 12.28 -8.24
C ALA A 301 -8.72 11.97 -9.69
N GLU A 302 -8.42 12.84 -10.65
CA GLU A 302 -8.69 12.57 -12.06
C GLU A 302 -7.90 11.37 -12.58
N HIS A 303 -6.63 11.25 -12.20
CA HIS A 303 -5.71 10.25 -12.74
C HIS A 303 -5.64 8.97 -11.91
N ASN A 304 -5.84 9.05 -10.58
CA ASN A 304 -5.79 7.89 -9.71
C ASN A 304 -6.94 6.91 -9.95
N THR A 305 -6.70 5.67 -9.62
CA THR A 305 -7.74 4.63 -9.66
C THR A 305 -8.59 4.67 -8.38
N PRO A 306 -9.86 4.20 -8.43
CA PRO A 306 -10.74 4.22 -7.26
C PRO A 306 -10.17 3.47 -6.06
N GLY A 307 -10.45 3.97 -4.86
CA GLY A 307 -10.05 3.35 -3.59
C GLY A 307 -8.73 3.84 -3.02
N ASP A 308 -8.15 4.88 -3.62
CA ASP A 308 -6.91 5.49 -3.15
C ASP A 308 -7.08 6.27 -1.83
N THR A 309 -5.96 6.50 -1.15
CA THR A 309 -5.93 7.08 0.19
C THR A 309 -4.86 8.16 0.30
N ALA A 310 -5.28 9.39 0.53
CA ALA A 310 -4.40 10.46 0.99
C ALA A 310 -4.11 10.27 2.49
N ALA A 311 -2.96 9.71 2.84
CA ALA A 311 -2.62 9.42 4.22
C ALA A 311 -2.19 10.71 4.96
N PHE A 312 -2.95 11.11 5.98
CA PHE A 312 -2.71 12.27 6.81
C PHE A 312 -2.01 11.89 8.11
N GLY A 313 -0.90 12.57 8.41
CA GLY A 313 -0.19 12.47 9.66
C GLY A 313 -0.77 13.41 10.72
N LEU A 314 -1.94 13.11 11.30
CA LEU A 314 -2.43 13.80 12.49
C LEU A 314 -1.66 13.39 13.74
N GLU A 315 -1.36 12.11 13.83
CA GLU A 315 -0.66 11.38 14.90
C GLU A 315 -1.33 11.47 16.27
N SER A 316 -1.80 12.66 16.68
CA SER A 316 -2.60 12.87 17.89
C SER A 316 -3.48 14.10 17.79
N ALA A 317 -4.73 13.96 18.24
CA ALA A 317 -5.66 15.09 18.42
C ALA A 317 -5.47 15.82 19.77
N ASP A 318 -4.57 15.34 20.65
CA ASP A 318 -4.27 15.97 21.93
C ASP A 318 -3.24 17.11 21.73
N PRO A 319 -3.59 18.37 22.07
CA PRO A 319 -2.69 19.51 21.89
C PRO A 319 -1.38 19.40 22.70
N VAL A 320 -1.39 18.70 23.85
CA VAL A 320 -0.18 18.47 24.64
C VAL A 320 0.79 17.53 23.94
N VAL A 321 0.28 16.44 23.40
CA VAL A 321 1.09 15.50 22.61
C VAL A 321 1.60 16.18 21.35
N ARG A 322 0.78 16.97 20.67
CA ARG A 322 1.17 17.74 19.49
C ARG A 322 2.37 18.63 19.77
N GLU A 323 2.30 19.45 20.82
CA GLU A 323 3.36 20.39 21.20
C GLU A 323 4.66 19.67 21.59
N GLN A 324 4.58 18.57 22.35
CA GLN A 324 5.77 17.85 22.82
C GLN A 324 6.49 17.02 21.76
N ASN A 325 5.85 16.79 20.61
CA ASN A 325 6.41 15.97 19.54
C ASN A 325 6.55 16.72 18.21
N ASP A 326 6.41 18.03 18.20
CA ASP A 326 6.48 18.89 17.01
C ASP A 326 5.55 18.40 15.88
N LEU A 327 4.32 17.94 16.26
CA LEU A 327 3.32 17.50 15.29
C LEU A 327 2.71 18.71 14.57
N LEU A 328 2.51 18.56 13.26
CA LEU A 328 2.29 19.69 12.37
C LEU A 328 0.92 20.34 12.50
N VAL A 329 -0.14 19.55 12.59
CA VAL A 329 -1.53 20.05 12.56
C VAL A 329 -2.27 19.80 13.85
N SER A 330 -3.19 20.72 14.16
CA SER A 330 -4.22 20.51 15.17
C SER A 330 -5.35 19.62 14.63
N ALA A 331 -6.19 19.11 15.53
CA ALA A 331 -7.39 18.36 15.17
C ALA A 331 -8.35 19.17 14.27
N GLU A 332 -8.50 20.48 14.51
CA GLU A 332 -9.37 21.35 13.72
C GLU A 332 -8.83 21.54 12.28
N GLU A 333 -7.54 21.81 12.14
CA GLU A 333 -6.89 21.94 10.83
C GLU A 333 -6.97 20.63 10.06
N CYS A 334 -6.69 19.49 10.71
CA CYS A 334 -6.82 18.20 10.09
C CYS A 334 -8.27 17.89 9.64
N LEU A 335 -9.27 18.27 10.44
CA LEU A 335 -10.68 18.11 10.07
C LEU A 335 -11.04 18.95 8.84
N GLU A 336 -10.52 20.18 8.74
CA GLU A 336 -10.71 21.00 7.55
C GLU A 336 -10.07 20.37 6.31
N ALA A 337 -8.85 19.86 6.43
CA ALA A 337 -8.19 19.13 5.34
C ALA A 337 -8.99 17.86 4.93
N VAL A 338 -9.59 17.14 5.89
CA VAL A 338 -10.50 16.02 5.61
C VAL A 338 -11.69 16.47 4.76
N ARG A 339 -12.30 17.62 5.07
CA ARG A 339 -13.41 18.17 4.28
C ARG A 339 -12.97 18.46 2.85
N VAL A 340 -11.83 19.12 2.67
CA VAL A 340 -11.30 19.47 1.35
C VAL A 340 -11.09 18.22 0.49
N VAL A 341 -10.47 17.15 1.03
CA VAL A 341 -10.28 15.92 0.25
C VAL A 341 -11.60 15.19 -0.01
N ASN A 342 -12.57 15.22 0.90
CA ASN A 342 -13.91 14.68 0.63
C ASN A 342 -14.63 15.43 -0.49
N GLU A 343 -14.49 16.76 -0.56
CA GLU A 343 -15.10 17.59 -1.58
C GLU A 343 -14.48 17.39 -2.96
N GLU A 344 -13.15 17.36 -3.03
CA GLU A 344 -12.42 17.40 -4.31
C GLU A 344 -12.00 16.01 -4.81
N GLY A 345 -11.72 15.06 -3.91
CA GLY A 345 -11.16 13.75 -4.24
C GLY A 345 -12.19 12.64 -4.40
N GLY A 346 -13.42 12.85 -3.90
CA GLY A 346 -14.35 11.77 -3.70
C GLY A 346 -14.93 11.18 -4.98
N TRP A 347 -15.36 12.02 -5.94
CA TRP A 347 -16.24 11.57 -7.01
C TRP A 347 -16.00 12.33 -8.32
N ARG A 348 -16.27 11.68 -9.48
CA ARG A 348 -16.43 12.39 -10.75
C ARG A 348 -17.83 13.01 -10.84
N PRO A 349 -18.03 14.09 -11.61
CA PRO A 349 -19.36 14.50 -12.01
C PRO A 349 -20.09 13.32 -12.68
N GLY A 350 -21.20 12.88 -12.10
CA GLY A 350 -21.97 11.71 -12.54
C GLY A 350 -21.68 10.39 -11.80
N ASP A 351 -20.58 10.27 -11.07
CA ASP A 351 -20.23 9.08 -10.28
C ASP A 351 -20.55 9.24 -8.78
N GLY A 352 -20.85 10.45 -8.33
CA GLY A 352 -21.06 10.79 -6.91
C GLY A 352 -22.52 10.70 -6.47
N PRO A 353 -22.74 10.67 -5.16
CA PRO A 353 -24.07 10.80 -4.60
C PRO A 353 -24.66 12.17 -4.99
N GLU A 354 -25.93 12.20 -5.34
CA GLU A 354 -26.64 13.44 -5.51
C GLU A 354 -26.58 14.26 -4.22
N THR A 355 -26.00 15.46 -4.28
CA THR A 355 -26.09 16.42 -3.18
C THR A 355 -27.55 16.80 -2.99
N THR A 356 -28.08 16.64 -1.79
CA THR A 356 -29.45 17.09 -1.50
C THR A 356 -29.60 18.58 -1.78
N PRO A 357 -30.71 19.01 -2.41
CA PRO A 357 -30.97 20.42 -2.74
C PRO A 357 -31.03 21.37 -1.54
N ASP A 358 -30.99 20.83 -0.31
CA ASP A 358 -31.12 21.59 0.94
C ASP A 358 -29.83 22.23 1.45
N GLY A 359 -28.71 22.06 0.74
CA GLY A 359 -27.43 22.68 1.11
C GLY A 359 -26.78 22.13 2.39
N THR A 360 -27.30 21.01 2.94
CA THR A 360 -26.76 20.44 4.20
C THR A 360 -25.48 19.65 3.99
N GLY A 361 -25.00 19.48 2.74
CA GLY A 361 -23.78 18.72 2.43
C GLY A 361 -23.85 17.23 2.81
N ARG A 362 -25.03 16.72 3.11
CA ARG A 362 -25.23 15.33 3.49
C ARG A 362 -25.05 14.44 2.26
N VAL A 363 -23.96 13.71 2.23
CA VAL A 363 -23.68 12.70 1.21
C VAL A 363 -24.74 11.60 1.34
N THR A 364 -25.75 11.63 0.49
CA THR A 364 -26.70 10.52 0.34
C THR A 364 -26.14 9.60 -0.73
N GLY A 365 -25.86 8.39 -0.43
CA GLY A 365 -25.31 7.28 -1.23
C GLY A 365 -25.14 7.44 -2.77
N PRO A 366 -24.52 6.46 -3.44
CA PRO A 366 -24.17 6.57 -4.86
C PRO A 366 -25.37 6.81 -5.78
N SER A 367 -25.14 7.51 -6.90
CA SER A 367 -26.20 7.86 -7.87
C SER A 367 -26.93 6.60 -8.38
N THR A 368 -28.23 6.69 -8.48
CA THR A 368 -29.13 5.59 -8.85
C THR A 368 -29.50 5.56 -10.33
N GLY A 369 -28.54 5.87 -11.22
CA GLY A 369 -28.76 5.68 -12.66
C GLY A 369 -28.56 4.21 -13.08
N PRO A 370 -29.23 3.72 -14.12
CA PRO A 370 -29.11 2.32 -14.58
C PRO A 370 -27.70 1.93 -15.03
N ASP A 371 -26.81 2.90 -15.29
CA ASP A 371 -25.39 2.69 -15.65
C ASP A 371 -24.41 2.98 -14.51
N ALA A 372 -24.88 3.37 -13.34
CA ALA A 372 -24.04 3.76 -12.21
C ALA A 372 -23.93 2.62 -11.19
N SER A 373 -23.14 1.60 -11.50
CA SER A 373 -22.63 0.70 -10.47
C SER A 373 -21.82 1.51 -9.46
N PRO A 374 -22.12 1.46 -8.16
CA PRO A 374 -21.37 2.20 -7.17
C PRO A 374 -19.92 1.73 -7.15
N ARG A 375 -19.01 2.62 -7.51
CA ARG A 375 -17.57 2.40 -7.42
C ARG A 375 -17.04 3.02 -6.16
N LEU A 376 -15.87 2.59 -5.72
CA LEU A 376 -15.16 3.27 -4.64
C LEU A 376 -14.91 4.74 -5.03
N PRO A 377 -14.93 5.68 -4.06
CA PRO A 377 -14.41 7.02 -4.26
C PRO A 377 -12.98 6.97 -4.81
N LYS A 378 -12.63 7.95 -5.63
CA LYS A 378 -11.30 8.03 -6.25
C LYS A 378 -10.21 8.20 -5.20
N LEU A 379 -10.36 9.20 -4.34
CA LEU A 379 -9.39 9.57 -3.32
C LEU A 379 -10.12 10.00 -2.06
N LEU A 380 -9.82 9.36 -0.95
CA LEU A 380 -10.33 9.75 0.37
C LEU A 380 -9.17 9.91 1.36
N PRO A 381 -9.33 10.75 2.40
CA PRO A 381 -8.31 10.85 3.43
C PRO A 381 -8.23 9.56 4.26
N GLY A 382 -7.03 9.25 4.71
CA GLY A 382 -6.75 8.27 5.76
C GLY A 382 -6.12 8.98 6.95
N ILE A 383 -6.45 8.59 8.17
CA ILE A 383 -5.90 9.19 9.38
C ILE A 383 -4.91 8.23 10.03
N ASN A 384 -3.69 8.72 10.27
CA ASN A 384 -2.70 8.05 11.09
C ASN A 384 -2.76 8.59 12.52
N LEU A 385 -2.80 7.67 13.50
CA LEU A 385 -2.69 7.94 14.92
C LEU A 385 -1.57 7.09 15.52
N VAL A 386 -0.64 7.74 16.22
CA VAL A 386 0.50 7.10 16.89
C VAL A 386 0.37 7.30 18.39
N HIS A 387 0.35 6.21 19.11
CA HIS A 387 0.25 6.17 20.57
C HIS A 387 1.61 5.85 21.21
N GLY A 388 1.81 6.34 22.44
CA GLY A 388 3.06 6.20 23.17
C GLY A 388 4.03 7.35 22.96
N LEU A 389 3.58 8.44 22.35
CA LEU A 389 4.35 9.67 22.15
C LEU A 389 4.53 10.43 23.48
N ALA A 390 5.52 11.32 23.53
CA ALA A 390 5.75 12.18 24.69
C ALA A 390 4.49 12.99 25.03
N GLY A 391 4.15 13.04 26.33
CA GLY A 391 2.96 13.73 26.80
C GLY A 391 1.64 12.96 26.68
N GLU A 392 1.65 11.74 26.17
CA GLU A 392 0.44 10.90 26.11
C GLU A 392 -0.05 10.54 27.52
N ARG A 393 -1.36 10.60 27.72
CA ARG A 393 -2.10 10.31 28.94
C ARG A 393 -3.47 9.71 28.59
N GLU A 394 -4.28 9.36 29.59
CA GLU A 394 -5.61 8.75 29.35
C GLU A 394 -6.51 9.66 28.51
N GLU A 395 -6.50 10.96 28.75
CA GLU A 395 -7.28 11.96 28.02
C GLU A 395 -6.91 12.05 26.54
N THR A 396 -5.68 11.68 26.16
CA THR A 396 -5.23 11.63 24.76
C THR A 396 -6.09 10.68 23.93
N PHE A 397 -6.44 9.52 24.50
CA PHE A 397 -7.31 8.55 23.85
C PHE A 397 -8.73 9.09 23.62
N GLU A 398 -9.24 9.90 24.56
CA GLU A 398 -10.54 10.57 24.43
C GLU A 398 -10.49 11.68 23.35
N HIS A 399 -9.39 12.44 23.27
CA HIS A 399 -9.20 13.45 22.23
C HIS A 399 -9.21 12.82 20.84
N ASN A 400 -8.47 11.74 20.65
CA ASN A 400 -8.39 11.01 19.38
C ASN A 400 -9.76 10.41 19.00
N GLU A 401 -10.46 9.79 19.93
CA GLU A 401 -11.79 9.22 19.69
C GLU A 401 -12.82 10.30 19.33
N ARG A 402 -12.83 11.42 20.06
CA ARG A 402 -13.72 12.55 19.80
C ARG A 402 -13.50 13.16 18.41
N PHE A 403 -12.25 13.27 17.99
CA PHE A 403 -11.91 13.72 16.64
C PHE A 403 -12.50 12.78 15.58
N LEU A 404 -12.25 11.47 15.69
CA LEU A 404 -12.76 10.48 14.74
C LEU A 404 -14.30 10.43 14.74
N GLN A 405 -14.93 10.52 15.92
CA GLN A 405 -16.39 10.57 16.05
C GLN A 405 -16.96 11.81 15.34
N ARG A 406 -16.31 12.95 15.50
CA ARG A 406 -16.72 14.19 14.82
C ARG A 406 -16.65 14.08 13.30
N VAL A 407 -15.57 13.49 12.75
CA VAL A 407 -15.47 13.21 11.31
C VAL A 407 -16.65 12.35 10.86
N TYR A 408 -16.99 11.32 11.63
CA TYR A 408 -18.11 10.44 11.31
C TYR A 408 -19.46 11.16 11.40
N ASP A 409 -19.70 11.95 12.45
CA ASP A 409 -20.98 12.66 12.69
C ASP A 409 -21.24 13.76 11.65
N GLU A 410 -20.19 14.40 11.14
CA GLU A 410 -20.28 15.38 10.06
C GLU A 410 -20.57 14.73 8.67
N GLY A 411 -20.71 13.41 8.60
CA GLY A 411 -20.99 12.70 7.35
C GLY A 411 -19.78 12.49 6.45
N LEU A 412 -18.59 12.89 6.88
CA LEU A 412 -17.35 12.75 6.13
C LEU A 412 -16.91 11.29 6.02
N MET A 413 -16.09 11.00 5.00
CA MET A 413 -15.58 9.67 4.72
C MET A 413 -14.07 9.61 4.95
N LEU A 414 -13.62 8.53 5.60
CA LEU A 414 -12.22 8.14 5.72
C LEU A 414 -12.02 6.78 5.07
N ARG A 415 -11.04 6.69 4.19
CA ARG A 415 -10.68 5.40 3.57
C ARG A 415 -10.05 4.46 4.58
N ARG A 416 -9.30 5.00 5.56
CA ARG A 416 -8.61 4.23 6.58
C ARG A 416 -8.43 5.03 7.88
N ILE A 417 -8.51 4.32 9.00
CA ILE A 417 -8.06 4.79 10.30
C ILE A 417 -6.92 3.87 10.73
N ASN A 418 -5.69 4.39 10.74
CA ASN A 418 -4.50 3.65 11.13
C ASN A 418 -4.11 4.00 12.57
N ILE A 419 -4.13 3.00 13.45
CA ILE A 419 -3.85 3.18 14.89
C ILE A 419 -2.69 2.27 15.25
N ARG A 420 -1.53 2.87 15.57
CA ARG A 420 -0.30 2.16 15.93
C ARG A 420 0.32 2.71 17.21
N GLN A 421 1.25 1.94 17.78
CA GLN A 421 2.14 2.40 18.83
C GLN A 421 3.45 2.85 18.21
N VAL A 422 4.08 3.84 18.83
CA VAL A 422 5.38 4.36 18.40
C VAL A 422 6.46 3.28 18.53
N MET A 423 7.37 3.27 17.57
CA MET A 423 8.66 2.60 17.67
C MET A 423 9.75 3.65 17.76
N ALA A 424 10.68 3.46 18.66
CA ALA A 424 11.81 4.35 18.88
C ALA A 424 12.97 3.93 17.96
N PHE A 425 13.15 4.63 16.84
CA PHE A 425 14.24 4.35 15.89
C PHE A 425 15.48 5.16 16.21
N ALA A 426 16.65 4.56 15.98
CA ALA A 426 17.93 5.23 16.13
C ALA A 426 17.99 6.53 15.29
N GLY A 427 18.54 7.58 15.87
CA GLY A 427 18.64 8.90 15.24
C GLY A 427 17.41 9.81 15.43
N THR A 428 16.26 9.29 15.89
CA THR A 428 15.08 10.10 16.21
C THR A 428 15.15 10.67 17.64
N GLU A 429 14.40 11.74 17.91
CA GLU A 429 14.27 12.26 19.29
C GLU A 429 13.60 11.23 20.21
N MET A 430 12.67 10.45 19.68
CA MET A 430 11.99 9.38 20.41
C MET A 430 12.95 8.29 20.90
N ALA A 431 14.06 8.05 20.21
CA ALA A 431 15.09 7.10 20.67
C ALA A 431 15.66 7.45 22.05
N LYS A 432 15.64 8.74 22.43
CA LYS A 432 16.14 9.22 23.73
C LYS A 432 15.16 8.94 24.87
N THR A 433 13.87 8.90 24.59
CA THR A 433 12.79 8.66 25.58
C THR A 433 12.37 7.21 25.63
N GLY A 434 12.62 6.46 24.54
CA GLY A 434 12.25 5.06 24.42
C GLY A 434 10.73 4.84 24.30
N ALA A 435 10.31 3.59 24.32
CA ALA A 435 8.92 3.19 24.17
C ALA A 435 8.18 2.98 25.53
N GLN A 436 8.66 3.58 26.63
CA GLN A 436 8.12 3.33 27.97
C GLN A 436 6.63 3.69 28.08
N ILE A 437 6.22 4.86 27.51
CA ILE A 437 4.81 5.31 27.54
C ILE A 437 3.93 4.31 26.78
N ALA A 438 4.38 3.85 25.62
CA ALA A 438 3.66 2.82 24.84
C ALA A 438 3.50 1.51 25.63
N HIS A 439 4.52 1.12 26.40
CA HIS A 439 4.47 -0.04 27.25
C HIS A 439 3.46 0.14 28.40
N ASP A 440 3.53 1.26 29.10
CA ASP A 440 2.66 1.56 30.24
C ASP A 440 1.18 1.62 29.83
N HIS A 441 0.89 2.17 28.65
CA HIS A 441 -0.46 2.32 28.11
C HIS A 441 -0.95 1.11 27.30
N LYS A 442 -0.21 0.01 27.20
CA LYS A 442 -0.53 -1.13 26.32
C LYS A 442 -1.97 -1.66 26.49
N ARG A 443 -2.47 -1.73 27.73
CA ARG A 443 -3.85 -2.21 28.01
C ARG A 443 -4.89 -1.17 27.55
N LEU A 444 -4.65 0.10 27.83
CA LEU A 444 -5.52 1.19 27.41
C LEU A 444 -5.59 1.28 25.89
N PHE A 445 -4.43 1.22 25.22
CA PHE A 445 -4.31 1.17 23.77
C PHE A 445 -5.13 0.04 23.13
N LYS A 446 -5.01 -1.20 23.63
CA LYS A 446 -5.78 -2.33 23.11
C LYS A 446 -7.29 -2.11 23.24
N SER A 447 -7.74 -1.62 24.40
CA SER A 447 -9.17 -1.33 24.65
C SER A 447 -9.68 -0.22 23.74
N TYR A 448 -8.93 0.88 23.62
CA TYR A 448 -9.22 2.00 22.74
C TYR A 448 -9.29 1.55 21.27
N LYS A 449 -8.27 0.85 20.77
CA LYS A 449 -8.20 0.37 19.39
C LYS A 449 -9.41 -0.50 19.04
N ARG A 450 -9.80 -1.43 19.93
CA ARG A 450 -11.00 -2.25 19.74
C ARG A 450 -12.27 -1.39 19.68
N ARG A 451 -12.45 -0.45 20.63
CA ARG A 451 -13.64 0.43 20.66
C ARG A 451 -13.75 1.26 19.38
N VAL A 452 -12.68 1.93 18.97
CA VAL A 452 -12.67 2.71 17.71
C VAL A 452 -13.00 1.83 16.50
N ARG A 453 -12.45 0.60 16.44
CA ARG A 453 -12.77 -0.35 15.36
C ARG A 453 -14.25 -0.69 15.30
N GLU A 454 -14.88 -0.92 16.44
CA GLU A 454 -16.29 -1.31 16.53
C GLU A 454 -17.24 -0.14 16.29
N THR A 455 -16.95 1.03 16.88
CA THR A 455 -17.91 2.14 16.91
C THR A 455 -17.72 3.16 15.80
N ILE A 456 -16.55 3.25 15.20
CA ILE A 456 -16.23 4.26 14.17
C ILE A 456 -15.74 3.61 12.86
N ASP A 457 -14.70 2.77 12.91
CA ASP A 457 -14.04 2.25 11.69
C ASP A 457 -14.96 1.31 10.89
N ASN A 458 -15.66 0.38 11.56
CA ASN A 458 -16.62 -0.50 10.88
C ASN A 458 -17.83 0.25 10.30
N PRO A 459 -18.50 1.18 11.02
CA PRO A 459 -19.50 2.05 10.43
C PRO A 459 -18.97 2.90 9.26
N MET A 460 -17.74 3.40 9.36
CA MET A 460 -17.07 4.16 8.29
C MET A 460 -16.86 3.27 7.06
N LEU A 461 -16.39 2.03 7.23
CA LEU A 461 -16.23 1.08 6.13
C LEU A 461 -17.57 0.85 5.40
N LYS A 462 -18.66 0.70 6.12
CA LYS A 462 -20.00 0.55 5.53
C LYS A 462 -20.46 1.77 4.74
N ARG A 463 -20.04 2.96 5.15
CA ARG A 463 -20.31 4.22 4.42
C ARG A 463 -19.49 4.32 3.14
N VAL A 464 -18.20 3.96 3.19
CA VAL A 464 -17.27 4.06 2.05
C VAL A 464 -17.50 2.96 1.02
N VAL A 465 -17.89 1.77 1.47
CA VAL A 465 -18.08 0.57 0.64
C VAL A 465 -19.47 0.00 0.87
N PRO A 466 -20.56 0.67 0.47
CA PRO A 466 -21.91 0.16 0.67
C PRO A 466 -22.16 -1.12 -0.15
N PRO A 467 -23.14 -1.96 0.23
CA PRO A 467 -23.58 -3.09 -0.58
C PRO A 467 -23.93 -2.67 -2.02
N GLY A 468 -23.52 -3.48 -3.00
CA GLY A 468 -23.60 -3.16 -4.41
C GLY A 468 -22.37 -2.45 -4.98
N THR A 469 -21.41 -2.04 -4.14
CA THR A 469 -20.10 -1.53 -4.62
C THR A 469 -19.38 -2.62 -5.38
N ILE A 470 -18.86 -2.30 -6.58
CA ILE A 470 -18.07 -3.22 -7.38
C ILE A 470 -16.59 -2.96 -7.13
N LEU A 471 -15.88 -4.00 -6.70
CA LEU A 471 -14.43 -4.05 -6.61
C LEU A 471 -13.91 -4.82 -7.83
N PRO A 472 -13.31 -4.14 -8.82
CA PRO A 472 -12.69 -4.83 -9.96
C PRO A 472 -11.36 -5.48 -9.57
N ASP A 473 -10.96 -6.51 -10.32
CA ASP A 473 -9.63 -7.13 -10.23
C ASP A 473 -9.25 -7.63 -8.82
N VAL A 474 -10.18 -8.27 -8.11
CA VAL A 474 -9.89 -8.93 -6.84
C VAL A 474 -9.09 -10.20 -7.13
N TYR A 475 -7.82 -10.23 -6.71
CA TYR A 475 -6.94 -11.39 -6.84
C TYR A 475 -7.25 -12.42 -5.76
N LEU A 476 -7.47 -13.68 -6.14
CA LEU A 476 -7.89 -14.77 -5.26
C LEU A 476 -6.66 -15.47 -4.66
N GLU A 477 -6.53 -15.41 -3.33
CA GLU A 477 -5.32 -15.78 -2.60
C GLU A 477 -5.38 -17.16 -1.94
N TYR A 478 -6.49 -17.47 -1.25
CA TYR A 478 -6.60 -18.72 -0.48
C TYR A 478 -8.05 -19.12 -0.22
N HIS A 479 -8.24 -20.39 0.17
CA HIS A 479 -9.53 -20.92 0.60
C HIS A 479 -9.60 -21.07 2.11
N GLN A 480 -10.75 -20.74 2.70
CA GLN A 480 -11.05 -20.99 4.10
C GLN A 480 -12.57 -21.16 4.30
N ASP A 481 -12.98 -22.19 5.05
CA ASP A 481 -14.36 -22.46 5.44
C ASP A 481 -15.36 -22.44 4.25
N GLY A 482 -14.99 -23.05 3.12
CA GLY A 482 -15.83 -23.13 1.91
C GLY A 482 -16.02 -21.80 1.18
N ARG A 483 -15.14 -20.83 1.44
CA ARG A 483 -15.07 -19.53 0.78
C ARG A 483 -13.68 -19.32 0.16
N THR A 484 -13.62 -18.47 -0.85
CA THR A 484 -12.38 -17.96 -1.42
C THR A 484 -12.15 -16.54 -0.94
N PHE A 485 -10.94 -16.26 -0.51
CA PHE A 485 -10.51 -14.95 -0.06
C PHE A 485 -9.54 -14.33 -1.04
N GLY A 486 -9.65 -13.03 -1.22
CA GLY A 486 -8.78 -12.27 -2.13
C GLY A 486 -8.71 -10.80 -1.78
N ARG A 487 -7.92 -10.04 -2.55
CA ARG A 487 -7.78 -8.60 -2.39
C ARG A 487 -7.65 -7.91 -3.75
N GLN A 488 -8.17 -6.68 -3.82
CA GLN A 488 -7.82 -5.76 -4.89
C GLN A 488 -6.46 -5.15 -4.58
N LEU A 489 -5.52 -5.17 -5.54
CA LEU A 489 -4.24 -4.48 -5.38
C LEU A 489 -4.44 -2.97 -5.24
N GLY A 490 -3.81 -2.39 -4.25
CA GLY A 490 -3.89 -0.95 -4.00
C GLY A 490 -3.48 -0.59 -2.58
N THR A 491 -3.37 0.70 -2.32
CA THR A 491 -3.07 1.23 -0.99
C THR A 491 -4.21 0.82 -0.04
N TYR A 492 -3.87 0.06 1.01
CA TYR A 492 -4.83 -0.45 2.01
C TYR A 492 -5.89 -1.39 1.43
N ALA A 493 -5.45 -2.44 0.77
CA ALA A 493 -6.31 -3.48 0.20
C ALA A 493 -7.27 -4.09 1.24
N LEU A 494 -8.55 -4.17 0.88
CA LEU A 494 -9.57 -4.84 1.70
C LEU A 494 -9.55 -6.34 1.45
N LEU A 495 -9.64 -7.14 2.51
CA LEU A 495 -9.90 -8.56 2.38
C LEU A 495 -11.36 -8.77 1.94
N VAL A 496 -11.54 -9.52 0.87
CA VAL A 496 -12.83 -9.83 0.25
C VAL A 496 -13.08 -11.32 0.37
N ALA A 497 -14.23 -11.72 0.92
CA ALA A 497 -14.67 -13.11 0.98
C ALA A 497 -15.77 -13.37 -0.05
N VAL A 498 -15.58 -14.39 -0.88
CA VAL A 498 -16.55 -14.81 -1.92
C VAL A 498 -17.01 -16.24 -1.65
N PRO A 499 -18.31 -16.59 -1.76
CA PRO A 499 -18.80 -17.94 -1.59
C PRO A 499 -18.18 -18.94 -2.59
N GLY A 500 -17.94 -20.16 -2.11
CA GLY A 500 -17.40 -21.26 -2.91
C GLY A 500 -15.89 -21.25 -3.06
N GLU A 501 -15.34 -22.38 -3.52
CA GLU A 501 -13.93 -22.54 -3.85
C GLU A 501 -13.72 -22.23 -5.32
N ARG A 502 -12.87 -21.24 -5.60
CA ARG A 502 -12.56 -20.75 -6.94
C ARG A 502 -11.09 -20.93 -7.22
N GLU A 503 -10.72 -20.92 -8.51
CA GLU A 503 -9.33 -21.03 -8.93
C GLU A 503 -8.49 -19.89 -8.31
N LEU A 504 -7.48 -20.27 -7.53
CA LEU A 504 -6.54 -19.33 -6.91
C LEU A 504 -5.55 -18.79 -7.96
N GLY A 505 -4.97 -17.60 -7.68
CA GLY A 505 -4.06 -16.96 -8.62
C GLY A 505 -4.76 -16.30 -9.81
N THR A 506 -6.08 -16.20 -9.79
CA THR A 506 -6.89 -15.50 -10.80
C THR A 506 -7.54 -14.25 -10.23
N THR A 507 -8.01 -13.37 -11.10
CA THR A 507 -8.75 -12.16 -10.70
C THR A 507 -10.20 -12.21 -11.12
N ILE A 508 -11.08 -11.71 -10.24
CA ILE A 508 -12.51 -11.54 -10.53
C ILE A 508 -12.97 -10.16 -10.07
N ASP A 509 -14.04 -9.66 -10.68
CA ASP A 509 -14.78 -8.54 -10.13
C ASP A 509 -15.77 -9.04 -9.08
N VAL A 510 -15.96 -8.26 -8.01
CA VAL A 510 -16.82 -8.65 -6.88
C VAL A 510 -17.79 -7.52 -6.55
N ALA A 511 -19.09 -7.82 -6.52
CA ALA A 511 -20.10 -6.93 -5.96
C ALA A 511 -20.26 -7.19 -4.47
N ILE A 512 -20.05 -6.17 -3.65
CA ILE A 512 -20.07 -6.26 -2.20
C ILE A 512 -21.49 -6.47 -1.69
N THR A 513 -21.67 -7.42 -0.80
CA THR A 513 -22.97 -7.79 -0.21
C THR A 513 -23.03 -7.53 1.29
N ASP A 514 -21.92 -7.67 2.02
CA ASP A 514 -21.89 -7.51 3.48
C ASP A 514 -20.48 -7.13 3.97
N HIS A 515 -20.36 -6.83 5.27
CA HIS A 515 -19.13 -6.37 5.93
C HIS A 515 -18.78 -7.25 7.12
N GLY A 516 -17.52 -7.68 7.16
CA GLY A 516 -16.89 -8.21 8.35
C GLY A 516 -16.33 -7.09 9.25
N TYR A 517 -15.51 -7.47 10.20
CA TYR A 517 -14.88 -6.53 11.14
C TYR A 517 -13.97 -5.51 10.44
N ARG A 518 -13.11 -5.97 9.51
CA ARG A 518 -12.22 -5.16 8.66
C ARG A 518 -12.11 -5.74 7.25
N SER A 519 -13.13 -6.42 6.81
CA SER A 519 -13.20 -7.11 5.54
C SER A 519 -14.59 -6.90 4.95
N VAL A 520 -14.76 -7.29 3.72
CA VAL A 520 -16.05 -7.27 3.03
C VAL A 520 -16.35 -8.67 2.49
N SER A 521 -17.63 -8.96 2.29
CA SER A 521 -18.08 -10.14 1.57
C SER A 521 -18.81 -9.71 0.31
N GLY A 522 -18.74 -10.52 -0.73
CA GLY A 522 -19.41 -10.23 -1.99
C GLY A 522 -19.66 -11.46 -2.83
N VAL A 523 -20.28 -11.24 -3.97
CA VAL A 523 -20.48 -12.25 -5.01
C VAL A 523 -19.70 -11.86 -6.26
N PRO A 524 -19.31 -12.81 -7.13
CA PRO A 524 -18.73 -12.48 -8.42
C PRO A 524 -19.61 -11.52 -9.21
N TYR A 525 -19.01 -10.57 -9.90
CA TYR A 525 -19.78 -9.59 -10.67
C TYR A 525 -19.40 -9.64 -12.16
N PRO A 526 -20.41 -9.64 -13.05
CA PRO A 526 -21.82 -9.89 -12.73
C PRO A 526 -22.06 -11.36 -12.38
N LEU A 527 -23.01 -11.61 -11.47
CA LEU A 527 -23.42 -12.98 -11.13
C LEU A 527 -24.46 -13.46 -12.14
N ASP A 528 -24.17 -14.55 -12.85
CA ASP A 528 -25.18 -15.20 -13.70
C ASP A 528 -26.25 -15.86 -12.84
N ILE A 529 -27.45 -15.30 -12.85
CA ILE A 529 -28.58 -15.79 -12.05
C ILE A 529 -28.97 -17.24 -12.42
N ASN A 530 -28.70 -17.66 -13.64
CA ASN A 530 -29.02 -19.02 -14.11
C ASN A 530 -27.97 -20.06 -13.65
N ALA A 531 -26.74 -19.62 -13.32
CA ALA A 531 -25.66 -20.48 -12.87
C ALA A 531 -25.35 -20.34 -11.37
N ALA A 532 -25.81 -19.27 -10.71
CA ALA A 532 -25.50 -18.96 -9.32
C ALA A 532 -25.83 -20.11 -8.37
N SER A 533 -24.91 -20.41 -7.45
CA SER A 533 -25.10 -21.39 -6.39
C SER A 533 -26.07 -20.87 -5.30
N MET A 534 -26.57 -21.79 -4.47
CA MET A 534 -27.38 -21.45 -3.30
C MET A 534 -26.65 -20.44 -2.39
N ALA A 535 -25.37 -20.66 -2.13
CA ALA A 535 -24.57 -19.81 -1.25
C ALA A 535 -24.33 -18.40 -1.83
N GLU A 536 -24.20 -18.26 -3.14
CA GLU A 536 -24.07 -16.96 -3.81
C GLU A 536 -25.39 -16.20 -3.77
N LEU A 537 -26.52 -16.87 -4.00
CA LEU A 537 -27.84 -16.24 -3.90
C LEU A 537 -28.13 -15.78 -2.46
N GLU A 538 -27.88 -16.66 -1.46
CA GLU A 538 -28.07 -16.31 -0.03
C GLU A 538 -27.15 -15.17 0.44
N ALA A 539 -26.02 -14.93 -0.24
CA ALA A 539 -25.12 -13.83 0.08
C ALA A 539 -25.67 -12.45 -0.36
N ILE A 540 -26.64 -12.41 -1.28
CA ILE A 540 -27.25 -11.15 -1.74
C ILE A 540 -28.20 -10.61 -0.66
N PRO A 541 -28.10 -9.33 -0.27
CA PRO A 541 -28.97 -8.75 0.74
C PRO A 541 -30.47 -8.90 0.40
N GLY A 542 -31.25 -9.45 1.34
CA GLY A 542 -32.67 -9.67 1.18
C GLY A 542 -33.06 -11.04 0.62
N ILE A 543 -32.11 -11.83 0.13
CA ILE A 543 -32.37 -13.22 -0.31
C ILE A 543 -32.10 -14.18 0.84
N ASN A 544 -33.14 -14.87 1.29
CA ASN A 544 -33.03 -15.97 2.24
C ASN A 544 -32.99 -17.32 1.50
N ARG A 545 -32.72 -18.40 2.24
CA ARG A 545 -32.60 -19.76 1.69
C ARG A 545 -33.85 -20.22 0.91
N GLY A 546 -35.06 -19.84 1.35
CA GLY A 546 -36.29 -20.16 0.64
C GLY A 546 -36.35 -19.46 -0.71
N THR A 547 -36.17 -18.13 -0.71
CA THR A 547 -36.11 -17.31 -1.93
C THR A 547 -35.01 -17.79 -2.89
N ALA A 548 -33.84 -18.13 -2.38
CA ALA A 548 -32.76 -18.68 -3.20
C ALA A 548 -33.14 -20.02 -3.85
N GLY A 549 -33.85 -20.87 -3.11
CA GLY A 549 -34.41 -22.13 -3.62
C GLY A 549 -35.44 -21.90 -4.74
N ASP A 550 -36.34 -20.94 -4.56
CA ASP A 550 -37.36 -20.58 -5.56
C ASP A 550 -36.70 -20.05 -6.84
N VAL A 551 -35.66 -19.23 -6.72
CA VAL A 551 -34.85 -18.75 -7.86
C VAL A 551 -34.23 -19.93 -8.61
N ILE A 552 -33.64 -20.89 -7.90
CA ILE A 552 -33.00 -22.06 -8.56
C ILE A 552 -34.03 -22.92 -9.30
N VAL A 553 -35.20 -23.12 -8.70
CA VAL A 553 -36.28 -23.91 -9.31
C VAL A 553 -36.92 -23.22 -10.52
N GLY A 554 -36.97 -21.88 -10.51
CA GLY A 554 -37.57 -21.07 -11.58
C GLY A 554 -36.70 -20.92 -12.85
N ARG A 555 -35.47 -21.37 -12.83
CA ARG A 555 -34.52 -21.26 -13.99
C ARG A 555 -35.03 -22.04 -15.20
N PRO A 556 -34.72 -21.58 -16.46
CA PRO A 556 -33.89 -20.42 -16.80
C PRO A 556 -34.69 -19.11 -16.85
N TYR A 557 -34.00 -17.99 -16.57
CA TYR A 557 -34.53 -16.63 -16.70
C TYR A 557 -33.92 -15.94 -17.91
N THR A 558 -34.67 -15.07 -18.60
CA THR A 558 -34.20 -14.28 -19.73
C THR A 558 -33.78 -12.87 -19.29
N SER A 559 -34.30 -12.39 -18.15
CA SER A 559 -33.86 -11.13 -17.53
C SER A 559 -33.97 -11.23 -16.00
N VAL A 560 -33.27 -10.34 -15.26
CA VAL A 560 -33.34 -10.29 -13.78
C VAL A 560 -34.70 -9.81 -13.27
N GLU A 561 -35.45 -9.05 -14.06
CA GLU A 561 -36.79 -8.58 -13.70
C GLU A 561 -37.83 -9.69 -13.62
N GLU A 562 -37.57 -10.84 -14.24
CA GLU A 562 -38.40 -12.03 -14.14
C GLU A 562 -38.27 -12.76 -12.80
N VAL A 563 -37.23 -12.43 -12.04
CA VAL A 563 -36.89 -13.12 -10.78
C VAL A 563 -37.63 -12.48 -9.62
N ASP A 564 -38.62 -13.16 -9.06
CA ASP A 564 -39.30 -12.69 -7.86
C ASP A 564 -38.46 -12.95 -6.60
N VAL A 565 -37.81 -11.89 -6.14
CA VAL A 565 -36.98 -11.89 -4.91
C VAL A 565 -37.54 -10.95 -3.83
N GLY A 566 -38.78 -10.51 -4.01
CA GLY A 566 -39.45 -9.63 -3.06
C GLY A 566 -38.79 -8.24 -2.99
N VAL A 567 -38.09 -7.94 -1.88
CA VAL A 567 -37.47 -6.62 -1.65
C VAL A 567 -35.98 -6.55 -2.07
N ALA A 568 -35.41 -7.65 -2.53
CA ALA A 568 -34.00 -7.66 -2.94
C ALA A 568 -33.83 -6.99 -4.32
N ASP A 569 -32.83 -6.14 -4.44
CA ASP A 569 -32.44 -5.52 -5.71
C ASP A 569 -31.33 -6.35 -6.39
N LEU A 570 -31.72 -7.20 -7.33
CA LEU A 570 -30.77 -8.03 -8.08
C LEU A 570 -29.97 -7.26 -9.11
N SER A 571 -30.45 -6.13 -9.61
CA SER A 571 -29.83 -5.37 -10.70
C SER A 571 -28.39 -4.91 -10.40
N ARG A 572 -28.06 -4.78 -9.11
CA ARG A 572 -26.73 -4.40 -8.63
C ARG A 572 -25.73 -5.57 -8.51
N PHE A 573 -26.19 -6.79 -8.63
CA PHE A 573 -25.38 -7.98 -8.34
C PHE A 573 -25.35 -8.98 -9.48
N ALA A 574 -26.44 -9.10 -10.23
CA ALA A 574 -26.64 -10.21 -11.13
C ALA A 574 -27.14 -9.78 -12.53
N VAL A 575 -26.95 -10.67 -13.47
CA VAL A 575 -27.46 -10.62 -14.84
C VAL A 575 -28.17 -11.93 -15.19
N ALA A 576 -29.00 -11.93 -16.24
CA ALA A 576 -29.66 -13.12 -16.74
C ALA A 576 -29.73 -13.10 -18.28
N GLY A 577 -29.96 -14.25 -18.89
CA GLY A 577 -30.17 -14.39 -20.33
C GLY A 577 -28.94 -13.97 -21.16
N ASP A 578 -29.22 -13.30 -22.27
CA ASP A 578 -28.16 -12.85 -23.21
C ASP A 578 -27.20 -11.83 -22.61
N ASP A 579 -27.62 -11.11 -21.58
CA ASP A 579 -26.76 -10.16 -20.86
C ASP A 579 -25.62 -10.86 -20.13
N ALA A 580 -25.81 -12.12 -19.69
CA ALA A 580 -24.74 -12.92 -19.09
C ALA A 580 -23.64 -13.30 -20.10
N VAL A 581 -23.97 -13.33 -21.37
CA VAL A 581 -23.06 -13.70 -22.47
C VAL A 581 -22.44 -12.45 -23.13
N SER A 582 -23.13 -11.31 -23.06
CA SER A 582 -22.82 -10.10 -23.84
C SER A 582 -21.94 -9.08 -23.15
N ILE A 583 -21.28 -9.42 -22.02
CA ILE A 583 -20.46 -8.44 -21.26
C ILE A 583 -19.27 -7.99 -22.09
N PRO A 584 -19.24 -6.75 -22.60
CA PRO A 584 -18.18 -6.28 -23.47
C PRO A 584 -16.86 -6.15 -22.73
N GLY A 585 -15.84 -6.77 -23.30
CA GLY A 585 -14.47 -6.32 -23.12
C GLY A 585 -13.68 -6.94 -21.98
N ARG A 586 -13.58 -8.28 -21.95
CA ARG A 586 -12.44 -8.93 -21.31
C ARG A 586 -12.09 -10.27 -21.98
N ASP A 587 -11.60 -10.20 -23.22
CA ASP A 587 -10.69 -11.22 -23.71
C ASP A 587 -9.36 -11.05 -22.95
N ARG A 588 -9.21 -11.75 -21.83
CA ARG A 588 -7.93 -11.85 -21.13
C ARG A 588 -7.17 -13.04 -21.70
N PRO A 589 -5.91 -12.87 -22.15
CA PRO A 589 -5.07 -14.01 -22.47
C PRO A 589 -4.93 -14.88 -21.22
N GLY A 590 -5.13 -16.18 -21.37
CA GLY A 590 -5.09 -17.15 -20.27
C GLY A 590 -3.73 -17.13 -19.58
N VAL A 591 -3.74 -16.94 -18.27
CA VAL A 591 -2.58 -17.03 -17.40
C VAL A 591 -2.25 -18.51 -17.17
N GLY A 592 -1.01 -18.87 -17.43
CA GLY A 592 -0.51 -20.22 -17.15
C GLY A 592 -0.42 -20.51 -15.65
N PRO A 593 -0.49 -21.77 -15.21
CA PRO A 593 -0.46 -22.14 -13.80
C PRO A 593 0.95 -22.00 -13.22
N GLY A 594 1.10 -21.17 -12.21
CA GLY A 594 2.36 -21.01 -11.49
C GLY A 594 2.28 -20.08 -10.32
N ALA A 595 1.62 -20.48 -9.23
CA ALA A 595 1.84 -19.86 -7.92
C ALA A 595 1.96 -20.97 -6.86
N PRO A 596 2.94 -20.90 -5.95
CA PRO A 596 3.09 -21.85 -4.85
C PRO A 596 1.99 -21.62 -3.80
N ALA A 597 1.55 -22.71 -3.19
CA ALA A 597 0.53 -22.73 -2.16
C ALA A 597 1.02 -22.00 -0.90
N GLY A 598 0.33 -20.92 -0.55
CA GLY A 598 0.59 -20.14 0.65
C GLY A 598 0.42 -20.95 1.95
N SER A 599 1.29 -20.67 2.89
CA SER A 599 1.26 -21.20 4.25
C SER A 599 -0.04 -20.84 4.98
N THR A 600 -0.61 -21.83 5.65
CA THR A 600 -1.81 -21.71 6.50
C THR A 600 -1.53 -20.73 7.66
N LEU A 601 -2.16 -19.57 7.61
CA LEU A 601 -2.17 -18.63 8.73
C LEU A 601 -3.14 -19.12 9.80
N GLY A 602 -2.59 -19.51 10.95
CA GLY A 602 -3.33 -19.87 12.15
C GLY A 602 -4.23 -18.72 12.62
N SER A 603 -5.45 -19.10 12.99
CA SER A 603 -6.40 -18.23 13.67
C SER A 603 -5.98 -18.04 15.11
N ASP A 604 -5.53 -16.84 15.49
CA ASP A 604 -5.67 -16.37 16.87
C ASP A 604 -5.73 -14.84 16.92
N ASP A 605 -6.74 -14.33 17.66
CA ASP A 605 -7.25 -13.02 18.07
C ASP A 605 -6.54 -11.73 17.66
#